data_2c6f43accc3c28886355a7b41d0d8055
#
_entry.id   2c6f43accc3c28886355a7b41d0d8055
#
_cell.length_a   1.000
_cell.length_b   1.000
_cell.length_c   1.000
_cell.angle_alpha   90.00
_cell.angle_beta   90.00
_cell.angle_gamma   90.00
#
_symmetry.space_group_name_H-M   'P 1'
#
loop_
_entity.id
_entity.type
_entity.pdbx_description
1 polymer ?
#
loop_
_entity_poly.entity_id
_entity_poly.type
_entity_poly.pdbx_seq_one_letter_code
_entity_poly.pdbx_strand_id
1 'polypeptide(L)'
;GYEAPEMIEDRDVDTDAPAYQQMIGGSLIRTGNTYRLYEAIRRAREGVDVTLAYIGGSITQGAGATPINTECYAYKSYLHFQKLVGKRENVHFIKAGVGGTPSELGMIRFDRDVLRDGIEPDVVVVEFAVNDEGDETRGNCYESLVRKILKLPWHPAVILLFSVFADDSNLQERLIPVGERYDLPMVSVKNAVVPQFYDTESRILTKNQFFYDRFHPGNLGHTIMADCLANLYVQTIHHVEDEGMRDCDYDTSLYDGAPVIGCSFDAVRLLDKKENDANANIDCGGFTQTDTELQSVEMDLDLVQTPEFPYNWMYDGSVCDQLYYFELKIACRALVVVVKDSGEVDVAKADIYADGAYVRTFDPHEIGWLHTNPLLIFDEAESGEHTVRIEITPDDRDKKCTILGFGYVE
;
A
#
# COMPACT_ATOMS: atom_id res chain seq x y z
N GLY A 1 -18.62 16.79 -4.21
CA GLY A 1 -19.27 15.50 -4.45
C GLY A 1 -19.06 15.05 -5.87
N TYR A 2 -19.07 13.75 -6.11
CA TYR A 2 -19.00 13.20 -7.45
C TYR A 2 -20.22 13.65 -8.25
N GLU A 3 -19.99 14.46 -9.24
CA GLU A 3 -20.98 14.75 -10.28
C GLU A 3 -20.65 13.86 -11.47
N ALA A 4 -21.57 12.96 -11.82
CA ALA A 4 -21.42 12.17 -13.02
C ALA A 4 -21.37 13.13 -14.21
N PRO A 5 -20.31 13.15 -15.01
CA PRO A 5 -20.29 13.96 -16.22
C PRO A 5 -21.31 13.43 -17.21
N GLU A 6 -21.70 14.26 -18.17
CA GLU A 6 -22.59 13.82 -19.26
C GLU A 6 -22.12 12.48 -19.81
N MET A 7 -22.98 11.48 -19.76
CA MET A 7 -22.73 10.20 -20.38
C MET A 7 -22.49 10.42 -21.87
N ILE A 8 -21.28 10.15 -22.30
CA ILE A 8 -21.10 9.79 -23.71
C ILE A 8 -21.72 8.41 -23.82
N GLU A 9 -22.71 8.26 -24.73
CA GLU A 9 -23.35 6.99 -25.02
C GLU A 9 -22.35 5.83 -24.91
N ASP A 10 -22.80 4.64 -24.50
CA ASP A 10 -22.04 3.39 -24.34
C ASP A 10 -21.12 3.07 -25.52
N ARG A 11 -20.15 3.92 -25.77
CA ARG A 11 -19.09 3.62 -26.72
C ARG A 11 -17.96 2.96 -25.96
N ASP A 12 -17.63 1.78 -26.42
CA ASP A 12 -16.38 1.16 -26.05
C ASP A 12 -15.24 2.12 -26.41
N VAL A 13 -14.33 2.33 -25.47
CA VAL A 13 -13.13 3.13 -25.72
C VAL A 13 -12.20 2.33 -26.64
N ASP A 14 -11.85 2.89 -27.78
CA ASP A 14 -10.89 2.28 -28.70
C ASP A 14 -9.46 2.42 -28.14
N THR A 15 -8.96 1.35 -27.54
CA THR A 15 -7.62 1.32 -26.93
C THR A 15 -6.48 1.30 -27.95
N ASP A 16 -6.77 1.08 -29.25
CA ASP A 16 -5.79 1.13 -30.34
C ASP A 16 -5.72 2.52 -30.99
N ALA A 17 -6.64 3.41 -30.66
CA ALA A 17 -6.67 4.76 -31.23
C ALA A 17 -5.43 5.59 -30.82
N PRO A 18 -4.88 6.41 -31.74
CA PRO A 18 -3.76 7.30 -31.40
C PRO A 18 -4.04 8.24 -30.22
N ALA A 19 -5.27 8.73 -30.08
CA ALA A 19 -5.68 9.58 -28.97
C ALA A 19 -5.62 8.84 -27.63
N TYR A 20 -5.98 7.56 -27.61
CA TYR A 20 -5.85 6.72 -26.41
C TYR A 20 -4.37 6.54 -26.03
N GLN A 21 -3.51 6.21 -27.00
CA GLN A 21 -2.09 6.06 -26.75
C GLN A 21 -1.44 7.37 -26.27
N GLN A 22 -1.90 8.51 -26.76
CA GLN A 22 -1.45 9.82 -26.29
C GLN A 22 -1.87 10.06 -24.83
N MET A 23 -3.09 9.70 -24.46
CA MET A 23 -3.56 9.76 -23.07
C MET A 23 -2.68 8.89 -22.17
N ILE A 24 -2.44 7.65 -22.55
CA ILE A 24 -1.57 6.73 -21.79
C ILE A 24 -0.15 7.30 -21.64
N GLY A 25 0.42 7.85 -22.72
CA GLY A 25 1.74 8.50 -22.68
C GLY A 25 1.80 9.66 -21.69
N GLY A 26 0.70 10.38 -21.47
CA GLY A 26 0.58 11.45 -20.50
C GLY A 26 0.68 11.00 -19.04
N SER A 27 0.57 9.71 -18.76
CA SER A 27 0.73 9.14 -17.42
C SER A 27 2.17 9.13 -16.93
N LEU A 28 3.13 9.09 -17.82
CA LEU A 28 4.54 8.94 -17.45
C LEU A 28 5.11 10.27 -16.97
N ILE A 29 5.37 10.39 -15.66
CA ILE A 29 6.03 11.57 -15.10
C ILE A 29 7.52 11.50 -15.41
N ARG A 30 8.14 10.34 -15.15
CA ARG A 30 9.53 10.07 -15.50
C ARG A 30 9.82 8.57 -15.52
N THR A 31 10.79 8.16 -16.33
CA THR A 31 11.33 6.79 -16.28
C THR A 31 12.28 6.60 -15.11
N GLY A 32 12.85 7.68 -14.58
CA GLY A 32 13.86 7.63 -13.52
C GLY A 32 15.08 6.83 -13.92
N ASN A 33 15.84 6.38 -12.93
CA ASN A 33 16.93 5.42 -13.15
C ASN A 33 16.34 4.08 -13.61
N THR A 34 16.67 3.67 -14.81
CA THR A 34 16.07 2.51 -15.47
C THR A 34 16.76 1.18 -15.14
N TYR A 35 17.86 1.21 -14.41
CA TYR A 35 18.73 0.05 -14.24
C TYR A 35 18.01 -1.17 -13.69
N ARG A 36 17.37 -1.05 -12.51
CA ARG A 36 16.74 -2.20 -11.84
C ARG A 36 15.55 -2.76 -12.63
N LEU A 37 14.71 -1.89 -13.20
CA LEU A 37 13.56 -2.32 -13.98
C LEU A 37 14.00 -2.99 -15.29
N TYR A 38 14.96 -2.39 -16.00
CA TYR A 38 15.50 -2.99 -17.21
C TYR A 38 16.20 -4.33 -16.95
N GLU A 39 16.97 -4.44 -15.85
CA GLU A 39 17.58 -5.71 -15.46
C GLU A 39 16.54 -6.79 -15.15
N ALA A 40 15.42 -6.45 -14.53
CA ALA A 40 14.31 -7.39 -14.33
C ALA A 40 13.73 -7.86 -15.68
N ILE A 41 13.51 -6.94 -16.62
CA ILE A 41 13.05 -7.26 -17.97
C ILE A 41 14.06 -8.16 -18.69
N ARG A 42 15.33 -7.82 -18.66
CA ARG A 42 16.41 -8.59 -19.29
C ARG A 42 16.48 -10.02 -18.76
N ARG A 43 16.49 -10.16 -17.42
CA ARG A 43 16.53 -11.50 -16.78
C ARG A 43 15.29 -12.32 -17.12
N ALA A 44 14.11 -11.72 -17.14
CA ALA A 44 12.88 -12.40 -17.54
C ALA A 44 12.94 -12.88 -19.00
N ARG A 45 13.48 -12.07 -19.89
CA ARG A 45 13.72 -12.47 -21.31
C ARG A 45 14.68 -13.65 -21.44
N GLU A 46 15.64 -13.76 -20.54
CA GLU A 46 16.57 -14.87 -20.50
C GLU A 46 16.01 -16.14 -19.85
N GLY A 47 14.78 -16.09 -19.32
CA GLY A 47 14.11 -17.22 -18.68
C GLY A 47 14.39 -17.36 -17.18
N VAL A 48 15.02 -16.35 -16.56
CA VAL A 48 15.20 -16.28 -15.10
C VAL A 48 13.86 -15.97 -14.44
N ASP A 49 13.59 -16.57 -13.30
CA ASP A 49 12.39 -16.27 -12.51
C ASP A 49 12.39 -14.81 -12.05
N VAL A 50 11.32 -14.11 -12.39
CA VAL A 50 11.10 -12.71 -12.01
C VAL A 50 9.73 -12.55 -11.38
N THR A 51 9.66 -11.91 -10.24
CA THR A 51 8.43 -11.67 -9.49
C THR A 51 8.07 -10.19 -9.50
N LEU A 52 6.83 -9.89 -9.91
CA LEU A 52 6.23 -8.57 -9.81
C LEU A 52 5.32 -8.55 -8.58
N ALA A 53 5.54 -7.61 -7.68
CA ALA A 53 4.72 -7.41 -6.50
C ALA A 53 4.03 -6.05 -6.54
N TYR A 54 2.80 -6.01 -6.03
CA TYR A 54 1.97 -4.81 -5.98
C TYR A 54 1.50 -4.62 -4.53
N ILE A 55 1.83 -3.46 -3.95
CA ILE A 55 1.39 -3.10 -2.60
C ILE A 55 0.60 -1.79 -2.64
N GLY A 56 -0.54 -1.77 -1.97
CA GLY A 56 -1.41 -0.59 -1.96
C GLY A 56 -2.69 -0.81 -1.17
N GLY A 57 -3.66 0.06 -1.41
CA GLY A 57 -4.98 0.01 -0.80
C GLY A 57 -5.99 -0.82 -1.61
N SER A 58 -7.27 -0.41 -1.57
CA SER A 58 -8.36 -1.12 -2.26
C SER A 58 -8.20 -1.15 -3.78
N ILE A 59 -7.60 -0.14 -4.39
CA ILE A 59 -7.37 -0.11 -5.84
C ILE A 59 -6.37 -1.20 -6.25
N THR A 60 -5.32 -1.39 -5.47
CA THR A 60 -4.37 -2.49 -5.66
C THR A 60 -5.00 -3.85 -5.35
N GLN A 61 -5.88 -3.95 -4.36
CA GLN A 61 -6.70 -5.13 -4.13
C GLN A 61 -7.54 -5.50 -5.35
N GLY A 62 -7.99 -4.50 -6.09
CA GLY A 62 -8.75 -4.65 -7.32
C GLY A 62 -10.20 -4.21 -7.22
N ALA A 63 -10.55 -3.46 -6.17
CA ALA A 63 -11.92 -2.97 -5.97
C ALA A 63 -12.43 -2.23 -7.21
N GLY A 64 -13.69 -2.49 -7.56
CA GLY A 64 -14.32 -1.99 -8.79
C GLY A 64 -14.14 -2.91 -10.00
N ALA A 65 -13.19 -3.81 -9.97
CA ALA A 65 -13.00 -4.82 -11.03
C ALA A 65 -13.90 -6.05 -10.81
N THR A 66 -14.41 -6.62 -11.89
CA THR A 66 -15.25 -7.83 -11.88
C THR A 66 -14.90 -8.75 -13.04
N PRO A 67 -14.37 -9.96 -12.82
CA PRO A 67 -13.86 -10.52 -11.56
C PRO A 67 -12.64 -9.78 -11.01
N ILE A 68 -12.55 -9.65 -9.70
CA ILE A 68 -11.55 -8.79 -9.05
C ILE A 68 -10.10 -9.21 -9.34
N ASN A 69 -9.80 -10.51 -9.34
CA ASN A 69 -8.43 -10.99 -9.49
C ASN A 69 -7.94 -11.09 -10.93
N THR A 70 -8.83 -11.05 -11.91
CA THR A 70 -8.45 -11.14 -13.34
C THR A 70 -8.64 -9.83 -14.09
N GLU A 71 -9.48 -8.93 -13.57
CA GLU A 71 -9.77 -7.64 -14.20
C GLU A 71 -9.09 -6.46 -13.50
N CYS A 72 -8.40 -6.69 -12.37
CA CYS A 72 -7.68 -5.64 -11.68
C CYS A 72 -6.42 -5.19 -12.45
N TYR A 73 -6.01 -3.93 -12.22
CA TYR A 73 -4.85 -3.37 -12.91
C TYR A 73 -3.56 -4.16 -12.64
N ALA A 74 -3.40 -4.63 -11.41
CA ALA A 74 -2.19 -5.37 -11.02
C ALA A 74 -2.00 -6.62 -11.89
N TYR A 75 -3.03 -7.45 -11.99
CA TYR A 75 -2.98 -8.64 -12.82
C TYR A 75 -2.82 -8.33 -14.32
N LYS A 76 -3.56 -7.33 -14.81
CA LYS A 76 -3.44 -6.92 -16.23
C LYS A 76 -2.05 -6.39 -16.57
N SER A 77 -1.44 -5.60 -15.68
CA SER A 77 -0.07 -5.12 -15.90
C SER A 77 0.97 -6.24 -15.82
N TYR A 78 0.74 -7.22 -14.97
CA TYR A 78 1.54 -8.45 -14.95
C TYR A 78 1.45 -9.22 -16.27
N LEU A 79 0.25 -9.35 -16.86
CA LEU A 79 0.07 -9.95 -18.18
C LEU A 79 0.79 -9.15 -19.28
N HIS A 80 0.76 -7.83 -19.23
CA HIS A 80 1.54 -6.98 -20.14
C HIS A 80 3.04 -7.24 -20.04
N PHE A 81 3.55 -7.37 -18.82
CA PHE A 81 4.96 -7.68 -18.60
C PHE A 81 5.33 -9.06 -19.17
N GLN A 82 4.52 -10.09 -18.92
CA GLN A 82 4.72 -11.42 -19.50
C GLN A 82 4.78 -11.39 -21.02
N LYS A 83 3.83 -10.70 -21.66
CA LYS A 83 3.78 -10.55 -23.11
C LYS A 83 5.01 -9.86 -23.65
N LEU A 84 5.46 -8.81 -22.97
CA LEU A 84 6.60 -8.00 -23.38
C LEU A 84 7.91 -8.78 -23.36
N VAL A 85 8.11 -9.65 -22.36
CA VAL A 85 9.33 -10.45 -22.25
C VAL A 85 9.28 -11.75 -23.08
N GLY A 86 8.14 -12.08 -23.66
CA GLY A 86 7.96 -13.31 -24.46
C GLY A 86 8.06 -14.61 -23.67
N LYS A 87 8.12 -14.54 -22.36
CA LYS A 87 8.19 -15.67 -21.44
C LYS A 87 7.05 -15.55 -20.44
N ARG A 88 6.38 -16.65 -20.10
CA ARG A 88 5.22 -16.64 -19.21
C ARG A 88 5.47 -17.40 -17.92
N GLU A 89 6.09 -18.56 -18.00
CA GLU A 89 6.28 -19.50 -16.90
C GLU A 89 7.23 -18.99 -15.81
N ASN A 90 8.16 -18.12 -16.18
CA ASN A 90 9.18 -17.56 -15.29
C ASN A 90 8.81 -16.19 -14.72
N VAL A 91 7.63 -15.67 -15.02
CA VAL A 91 7.17 -14.38 -14.47
C VAL A 91 6.07 -14.66 -13.46
N HIS A 92 6.28 -14.23 -12.22
CA HIS A 92 5.41 -14.47 -11.08
C HIS A 92 4.75 -13.19 -10.60
N PHE A 93 3.66 -13.33 -9.83
CA PHE A 93 2.79 -12.25 -9.45
C PHE A 93 2.43 -12.32 -7.97
N ILE A 94 2.55 -11.18 -7.28
CA ILE A 94 2.07 -11.00 -5.90
C ILE A 94 1.21 -9.75 -5.84
N LYS A 95 0.00 -9.90 -5.34
CA LYS A 95 -0.91 -8.79 -5.09
C LYS A 95 -1.15 -8.64 -3.58
N ALA A 96 -0.77 -7.50 -3.03
CA ALA A 96 -0.82 -7.21 -1.61
C ALA A 96 -1.56 -5.89 -1.34
N GLY A 97 -2.83 -5.82 -1.76
CA GLY A 97 -3.72 -4.70 -1.49
C GLY A 97 -4.63 -4.96 -0.29
N VAL A 98 -4.76 -3.99 0.61
CA VAL A 98 -5.70 -4.03 1.73
C VAL A 98 -6.57 -2.78 1.71
N GLY A 99 -7.88 -2.97 1.60
CA GLY A 99 -8.84 -1.89 1.39
C GLY A 99 -8.79 -0.79 2.44
N GLY A 100 -8.75 0.47 1.99
CA GLY A 100 -8.82 1.65 2.85
C GLY A 100 -7.59 1.88 3.74
N THR A 101 -6.44 1.25 3.46
CA THR A 101 -5.28 1.33 4.33
C THR A 101 -4.12 2.12 3.69
N PRO A 102 -3.44 2.98 4.49
CA PRO A 102 -2.35 3.82 4.03
C PRO A 102 -0.99 3.11 4.05
N SER A 103 0.05 3.82 3.59
CA SER A 103 1.43 3.37 3.65
C SER A 103 1.95 3.11 5.07
N GLU A 104 1.34 3.73 6.10
CA GLU A 104 1.63 3.41 7.50
C GLU A 104 1.41 1.92 7.81
N LEU A 105 0.36 1.34 7.27
CA LEU A 105 0.13 -0.10 7.38
C LEU A 105 1.00 -0.87 6.39
N GLY A 106 1.17 -0.35 5.18
CA GLY A 106 1.97 -0.98 4.13
C GLY A 106 3.39 -1.30 4.57
N MET A 107 4.05 -0.38 5.27
CA MET A 107 5.41 -0.59 5.77
C MET A 107 5.49 -1.69 6.85
N ILE A 108 4.45 -1.82 7.68
CA ILE A 108 4.41 -2.83 8.76
C ILE A 108 4.16 -4.23 8.20
N ARG A 109 3.27 -4.35 7.22
CA ARG A 109 2.84 -5.63 6.65
C ARG A 109 3.66 -6.09 5.44
N PHE A 110 4.59 -5.27 4.96
CA PHE A 110 5.37 -5.56 3.74
C PHE A 110 6.09 -6.91 3.81
N ASP A 111 6.79 -7.22 4.90
CA ASP A 111 7.52 -8.47 5.05
C ASP A 111 6.58 -9.69 5.02
N ARG A 112 5.44 -9.59 5.69
CA ARG A 112 4.45 -10.68 5.75
C ARG A 112 3.70 -10.85 4.44
N ASP A 113 3.26 -9.75 3.82
CA ASP A 113 2.35 -9.79 2.68
C ASP A 113 3.07 -9.88 1.33
N VAL A 114 4.28 -9.33 1.22
CA VAL A 114 5.06 -9.29 -0.01
C VAL A 114 6.22 -10.27 0.02
N LEU A 115 7.10 -10.20 1.03
CA LEU A 115 8.26 -11.09 1.11
C LEU A 115 7.87 -12.50 1.56
N ARG A 116 6.81 -12.65 2.35
CA ARG A 116 6.30 -13.94 2.81
C ARG A 116 7.42 -14.82 3.39
N ASP A 117 7.48 -16.09 3.02
CA ASP A 117 8.50 -17.05 3.47
C ASP A 117 9.68 -17.14 2.49
N GLY A 118 10.28 -15.99 2.15
CA GLY A 118 11.51 -15.96 1.36
C GLY A 118 11.31 -15.60 -0.12
N ILE A 119 10.22 -14.92 -0.48
CA ILE A 119 10.04 -14.38 -1.83
C ILE A 119 10.89 -13.11 -1.98
N GLU A 120 11.61 -13.02 -3.09
CA GLU A 120 12.43 -11.89 -3.46
C GLU A 120 11.83 -11.20 -4.69
N PRO A 121 10.89 -10.23 -4.53
CA PRO A 121 10.32 -9.54 -5.68
C PRO A 121 11.36 -8.72 -6.41
N ASP A 122 11.32 -8.77 -7.74
CA ASP A 122 12.25 -8.03 -8.62
C ASP A 122 11.72 -6.64 -8.96
N VAL A 123 10.41 -6.48 -8.95
CA VAL A 123 9.71 -5.22 -9.19
C VAL A 123 8.61 -5.06 -8.15
N VAL A 124 8.56 -3.92 -7.49
CA VAL A 124 7.50 -3.57 -6.55
C VAL A 124 6.81 -2.29 -7.00
N VAL A 125 5.51 -2.40 -7.27
CA VAL A 125 4.64 -1.25 -7.56
C VAL A 125 4.02 -0.79 -6.25
N VAL A 126 4.22 0.48 -5.91
CA VAL A 126 3.74 1.12 -4.68
C VAL A 126 2.61 2.09 -5.01
N GLU A 127 1.41 1.83 -4.51
CA GLU A 127 0.21 2.61 -4.83
C GLU A 127 -0.52 3.05 -3.55
N PHE A 128 -0.27 4.28 -3.10
CA PHE A 128 -0.90 4.88 -1.92
C PHE A 128 -1.31 6.34 -2.12
N ALA A 129 -1.28 6.85 -3.35
CA ALA A 129 -1.52 8.28 -3.62
C ALA A 129 -2.91 8.78 -3.22
N VAL A 130 -3.87 7.89 -3.01
CA VAL A 130 -5.20 8.23 -2.52
C VAL A 130 -5.41 7.77 -1.07
N ASN A 131 -4.90 6.62 -0.67
CA ASN A 131 -5.06 6.10 0.69
C ASN A 131 -4.23 6.85 1.74
N ASP A 132 -3.13 7.49 1.34
CA ASP A 132 -2.26 8.26 2.24
C ASP A 132 -2.87 9.58 2.72
N GLU A 133 -4.08 9.90 2.30
CA GLU A 133 -4.90 10.91 2.98
C GLU A 133 -5.10 10.54 4.46
N GLY A 134 -5.16 9.23 4.78
CA GLY A 134 -5.21 8.71 6.14
C GLY A 134 -3.85 8.56 6.83
N ASP A 135 -2.74 8.86 6.17
CA ASP A 135 -1.40 8.77 6.75
C ASP A 135 -1.15 9.93 7.73
N GLU A 136 -1.09 9.62 9.03
CA GLU A 136 -0.80 10.59 10.09
C GLU A 136 0.62 11.17 9.99
N THR A 137 1.55 10.46 9.37
CA THR A 137 2.95 10.88 9.23
C THR A 137 3.22 11.76 8.03
N ARG A 138 2.21 11.97 7.19
CA ARG A 138 2.23 12.84 5.99
C ARG A 138 3.41 12.60 5.06
N GLY A 139 3.64 11.32 4.74
CA GLY A 139 4.64 10.90 3.79
C GLY A 139 5.89 10.27 4.40
N ASN A 140 6.13 10.38 5.71
CA ASN A 140 7.26 9.72 6.35
C ASN A 140 7.19 8.20 6.17
N CYS A 141 6.03 7.59 6.40
CA CYS A 141 5.84 6.16 6.20
C CYS A 141 5.95 5.74 4.73
N TYR A 142 5.48 6.56 3.81
CA TYR A 142 5.63 6.31 2.38
C TYR A 142 7.09 6.29 1.95
N GLU A 143 7.85 7.31 2.30
CA GLU A 143 9.29 7.37 2.01
C GLU A 143 10.05 6.25 2.73
N SER A 144 9.67 5.93 3.97
CA SER A 144 10.23 4.81 4.72
C SER A 144 10.01 3.47 4.01
N LEU A 145 8.82 3.23 3.49
CA LEU A 145 8.52 2.03 2.69
C LEU A 145 9.37 1.97 1.41
N VAL A 146 9.48 3.07 0.70
CA VAL A 146 10.32 3.18 -0.51
C VAL A 146 11.78 2.84 -0.18
N ARG A 147 12.34 3.42 0.88
CA ARG A 147 13.70 3.11 1.34
C ARG A 147 13.87 1.66 1.74
N LYS A 148 12.92 1.12 2.49
CA LYS A 148 12.93 -0.28 2.91
C LYS A 148 13.07 -1.21 1.70
N ILE A 149 12.31 -0.94 0.64
CA ILE A 149 12.34 -1.74 -0.58
C ILE A 149 13.66 -1.55 -1.33
N LEU A 150 14.11 -0.32 -1.50
CA LEU A 150 15.39 -0.02 -2.19
C LEU A 150 16.60 -0.68 -1.53
N LYS A 151 16.58 -0.82 -0.20
CA LYS A 151 17.66 -1.42 0.60
C LYS A 151 17.68 -2.95 0.59
N LEU A 152 16.67 -3.60 0.02
CA LEU A 152 16.65 -5.07 -0.03
C LEU A 152 17.88 -5.61 -0.80
N PRO A 153 18.54 -6.68 -0.29
CA PRO A 153 19.83 -7.13 -0.83
C PRO A 153 19.82 -7.54 -2.30
N TRP A 154 18.66 -7.91 -2.84
CA TRP A 154 18.53 -8.34 -4.25
C TRP A 154 18.15 -7.20 -5.20
N HIS A 155 18.13 -5.96 -4.73
CA HIS A 155 17.98 -4.74 -5.51
C HIS A 155 16.73 -4.69 -6.40
N PRO A 156 15.51 -4.73 -5.82
CA PRO A 156 14.29 -4.64 -6.60
C PRO A 156 14.10 -3.26 -7.23
N ALA A 157 13.45 -3.22 -8.38
CA ALA A 157 12.93 -1.99 -8.94
C ALA A 157 11.72 -1.52 -8.15
N VAL A 158 11.59 -0.22 -7.92
CA VAL A 158 10.43 0.41 -7.28
C VAL A 158 9.75 1.32 -8.29
N ILE A 159 8.44 1.11 -8.51
CA ILE A 159 7.61 1.96 -9.36
C ILE A 159 6.58 2.66 -8.48
N LEU A 160 6.53 3.99 -8.55
CA LEU A 160 5.51 4.77 -7.85
C LEU A 160 4.32 4.99 -8.78
N LEU A 161 3.17 4.43 -8.40
CA LEU A 161 1.92 4.56 -9.12
C LEU A 161 0.98 5.48 -8.37
N PHE A 162 0.49 6.52 -9.03
CA PHE A 162 -0.42 7.50 -8.45
C PHE A 162 -1.81 7.34 -9.04
N SER A 163 -2.70 6.72 -8.26
CA SER A 163 -4.12 6.60 -8.55
C SER A 163 -4.84 7.93 -8.32
N VAL A 164 -6.12 8.00 -8.64
CA VAL A 164 -6.94 9.21 -8.50
C VAL A 164 -8.35 8.84 -8.10
N PHE A 165 -9.00 9.70 -7.31
CA PHE A 165 -10.43 9.60 -6.99
C PHE A 165 -11.28 10.33 -8.04
N ALA A 166 -12.59 10.06 -8.03
CA ALA A 166 -13.54 10.67 -8.97
C ALA A 166 -13.71 12.18 -8.79
N ASP A 167 -13.31 12.73 -7.67
CA ASP A 167 -13.22 14.17 -7.44
C ASP A 167 -11.93 14.81 -7.98
N ASP A 168 -11.16 14.07 -8.78
CA ASP A 168 -9.87 14.45 -9.36
C ASP A 168 -8.72 14.60 -8.36
N SER A 169 -8.93 14.22 -7.09
CA SER A 169 -7.92 14.36 -6.04
C SER A 169 -7.00 13.17 -5.91
N ASN A 170 -5.77 13.45 -5.58
CA ASN A 170 -4.78 12.52 -5.04
C ASN A 170 -3.67 13.32 -4.32
N LEU A 171 -2.70 12.61 -3.76
CA LEU A 171 -1.57 13.20 -3.04
C LEU A 171 -0.25 13.14 -3.82
N GLN A 172 -0.30 13.06 -5.15
CA GLN A 172 0.93 12.95 -5.95
C GLN A 172 1.88 14.13 -5.74
N GLU A 173 1.37 15.33 -5.44
CA GLU A 173 2.25 16.49 -5.16
C GLU A 173 3.10 16.29 -3.91
N ARG A 174 2.58 15.59 -2.90
CA ARG A 174 3.36 15.17 -1.72
C ARG A 174 4.40 14.11 -2.06
N LEU A 175 4.06 13.17 -2.95
CA LEU A 175 4.80 11.94 -3.18
C LEU A 175 5.82 12.04 -4.33
N ILE A 176 5.60 12.91 -5.31
CA ILE A 176 6.54 13.16 -6.41
C ILE A 176 7.95 13.51 -5.88
N PRO A 177 8.12 14.36 -4.87
CA PRO A 177 9.44 14.64 -4.32
C PRO A 177 10.21 13.40 -3.84
N VAL A 178 9.49 12.37 -3.36
CA VAL A 178 10.11 11.08 -2.99
C VAL A 178 10.65 10.38 -4.24
N GLY A 179 9.86 10.31 -5.31
CA GLY A 179 10.30 9.74 -6.58
C GLY A 179 11.47 10.50 -7.21
N GLU A 180 11.49 11.82 -7.10
CA GLU A 180 12.61 12.63 -7.57
C GLU A 180 13.87 12.40 -6.74
N ARG A 181 13.73 12.35 -5.41
CA ARG A 181 14.85 12.14 -4.48
C ARG A 181 15.60 10.83 -4.76
N TYR A 182 14.90 9.77 -5.06
CA TYR A 182 15.48 8.44 -5.31
C TYR A 182 15.55 8.10 -6.80
N ASP A 183 15.26 9.05 -7.68
CA ASP A 183 15.29 8.87 -9.13
C ASP A 183 14.47 7.65 -9.58
N LEU A 184 13.24 7.55 -9.10
CA LEU A 184 12.35 6.42 -9.37
C LEU A 184 11.42 6.66 -10.57
N PRO A 185 11.04 5.59 -11.28
CA PRO A 185 9.94 5.69 -12.24
C PRO A 185 8.64 6.07 -11.55
N MET A 186 7.91 7.03 -12.14
CA MET A 186 6.64 7.52 -11.62
C MET A 186 5.58 7.54 -12.73
N VAL A 187 4.44 6.94 -12.44
CA VAL A 187 3.28 6.84 -13.33
C VAL A 187 2.07 7.45 -12.65
N SER A 188 1.45 8.45 -13.28
CA SER A 188 0.27 9.13 -12.77
C SER A 188 -0.96 8.83 -13.61
N VAL A 189 -1.89 8.10 -13.02
CA VAL A 189 -3.21 7.87 -13.62
C VAL A 189 -3.98 9.19 -13.74
N LYS A 190 -3.87 10.06 -12.73
CA LYS A 190 -4.47 11.40 -12.76
C LYS A 190 -4.05 12.20 -13.99
N ASN A 191 -2.75 12.25 -14.27
CA ASN A 191 -2.23 13.00 -15.42
C ASN A 191 -2.72 12.43 -16.75
N ALA A 192 -2.99 11.13 -16.83
CA ALA A 192 -3.54 10.51 -18.02
C ALA A 192 -5.03 10.86 -18.22
N VAL A 193 -5.86 10.61 -17.21
CA VAL A 193 -7.32 10.57 -17.39
C VAL A 193 -8.04 11.87 -17.07
N VAL A 194 -7.59 12.66 -16.10
CA VAL A 194 -8.29 13.87 -15.68
C VAL A 194 -8.40 14.90 -16.82
N PRO A 195 -7.36 15.18 -17.64
CA PRO A 195 -7.52 16.06 -18.78
C PRO A 195 -8.60 15.60 -19.76
N GLN A 196 -8.79 14.29 -19.93
CA GLN A 196 -9.83 13.73 -20.81
C GLN A 196 -11.24 14.02 -20.31
N PHE A 197 -11.45 13.99 -18.99
CA PHE A 197 -12.78 14.23 -18.40
C PHE A 197 -13.34 15.61 -18.74
N TYR A 198 -12.48 16.58 -18.98
CA TYR A 198 -12.84 18.00 -19.21
C TYR A 198 -12.58 18.46 -20.64
N ASP A 199 -12.07 17.61 -21.52
CA ASP A 199 -11.89 17.90 -22.93
C ASP A 199 -13.23 17.75 -23.66
N THR A 200 -13.88 18.87 -23.98
CA THR A 200 -15.18 18.87 -24.64
C THR A 200 -15.10 18.64 -26.15
N GLU A 201 -13.93 18.81 -26.77
CA GLU A 201 -13.75 18.72 -28.22
C GLU A 201 -13.26 17.34 -28.66
N SER A 202 -12.34 16.74 -27.90
CA SER A 202 -11.64 15.53 -28.29
C SER A 202 -11.70 14.44 -27.23
N ARG A 203 -12.71 14.50 -26.35
CA ARG A 203 -12.86 13.55 -25.25
C ARG A 203 -13.05 12.11 -25.73
N ILE A 204 -12.16 11.23 -25.28
CA ILE A 204 -12.22 9.80 -25.56
C ILE A 204 -12.69 8.98 -24.35
N LEU A 205 -12.73 9.60 -23.18
CA LEU A 205 -13.03 8.93 -21.91
C LEU A 205 -13.82 9.85 -20.97
N THR A 206 -14.88 9.34 -20.36
CA THR A 206 -15.62 10.03 -19.30
C THR A 206 -15.31 9.45 -17.92
N LYS A 207 -15.65 10.19 -16.86
CA LYS A 207 -15.57 9.69 -15.48
C LYS A 207 -16.39 8.41 -15.29
N ASN A 208 -17.61 8.35 -15.85
CA ASN A 208 -18.47 7.18 -15.74
C ASN A 208 -17.91 5.94 -16.43
N GLN A 209 -17.14 6.12 -17.50
CA GLN A 209 -16.45 5.01 -18.16
C GLN A 209 -15.26 4.52 -17.35
N PHE A 210 -14.57 5.42 -16.62
CA PHE A 210 -13.39 5.08 -15.83
C PHE A 210 -13.75 4.53 -14.45
N PHE A 211 -14.66 5.19 -13.72
CA PHE A 211 -14.95 4.89 -12.32
C PHE A 211 -16.15 3.97 -12.13
N TYR A 212 -15.98 2.97 -11.28
CA TYR A 212 -17.07 2.15 -10.75
C TYR A 212 -17.88 2.91 -9.67
N ASP A 213 -17.17 3.59 -8.77
CA ASP A 213 -17.73 4.45 -7.73
C ASP A 213 -16.80 5.67 -7.50
N ARG A 214 -17.03 6.42 -6.41
CA ARG A 214 -16.23 7.62 -6.10
C ARG A 214 -14.74 7.36 -5.91
N PHE A 215 -14.36 6.14 -5.58
CA PHE A 215 -13.02 5.79 -5.11
C PHE A 215 -12.31 4.79 -6.02
N HIS A 216 -13.05 4.02 -6.80
CA HIS A 216 -12.50 2.85 -7.47
C HIS A 216 -12.73 2.91 -8.99
N PRO A 217 -11.71 2.53 -9.78
CA PRO A 217 -11.90 2.33 -11.21
C PRO A 217 -12.78 1.12 -11.49
N GLY A 218 -13.55 1.15 -12.58
CA GLY A 218 -14.20 -0.03 -13.13
C GLY A 218 -13.23 -0.87 -13.97
N ASN A 219 -13.75 -1.88 -14.68
CA ASN A 219 -12.89 -2.75 -15.52
C ASN A 219 -12.07 -1.96 -16.55
N LEU A 220 -12.67 -0.99 -17.22
CA LEU A 220 -11.95 -0.12 -18.15
C LEU A 220 -10.91 0.75 -17.43
N GLY A 221 -11.27 1.31 -16.27
CA GLY A 221 -10.33 2.09 -15.46
C GLY A 221 -9.11 1.27 -15.05
N HIS A 222 -9.31 0.03 -14.61
CA HIS A 222 -8.22 -0.90 -14.30
C HIS A 222 -7.38 -1.23 -15.54
N THR A 223 -8.01 -1.40 -16.69
CA THR A 223 -7.29 -1.59 -17.98
C THR A 223 -6.40 -0.39 -18.30
N ILE A 224 -6.92 0.83 -18.13
CA ILE A 224 -6.14 2.06 -18.37
C ILE A 224 -4.95 2.15 -17.41
N MET A 225 -5.14 1.84 -16.14
CA MET A 225 -4.03 1.81 -15.16
C MET A 225 -2.95 0.81 -15.57
N ALA A 226 -3.36 -0.38 -16.00
CA ALA A 226 -2.42 -1.40 -16.49
C ALA A 226 -1.68 -0.95 -17.75
N ASP A 227 -2.36 -0.28 -18.69
CA ASP A 227 -1.74 0.26 -19.90
C ASP A 227 -0.75 1.39 -19.58
N CYS A 228 -1.00 2.19 -18.54
CA CYS A 228 -0.05 3.19 -18.06
C CYS A 228 1.25 2.54 -17.56
N LEU A 229 1.16 1.44 -16.82
CA LEU A 229 2.34 0.67 -16.39
C LEU A 229 3.04 0.00 -17.58
N ALA A 230 2.29 -0.57 -18.52
CA ALA A 230 2.85 -1.14 -19.74
C ALA A 230 3.64 -0.11 -20.54
N ASN A 231 3.14 1.12 -20.64
CA ASN A 231 3.85 2.22 -21.27
C ASN A 231 5.21 2.49 -20.59
N LEU A 232 5.26 2.48 -19.26
CA LEU A 232 6.54 2.60 -18.54
C LEU A 232 7.52 1.50 -18.94
N TYR A 233 7.08 0.26 -19.04
CA TYR A 233 7.95 -0.86 -19.46
C TYR A 233 8.50 -0.64 -20.86
N VAL A 234 7.64 -0.25 -21.81
CA VAL A 234 8.03 0.03 -23.19
C VAL A 234 9.00 1.22 -23.27
N GLN A 235 8.74 2.30 -22.56
CA GLN A 235 9.62 3.47 -22.53
C GLN A 235 10.96 3.15 -21.88
N THR A 236 10.99 2.30 -20.86
CA THR A 236 12.25 1.83 -20.25
C THR A 236 13.11 1.06 -21.23
N ILE A 237 12.50 0.15 -22.00
CA ILE A 237 13.19 -0.61 -23.05
C ILE A 237 13.70 0.32 -24.15
N HIS A 238 12.86 1.23 -24.61
CA HIS A 238 13.23 2.21 -25.63
C HIS A 238 14.41 3.09 -25.19
N HIS A 239 14.39 3.57 -23.97
CA HIS A 239 15.46 4.39 -23.39
C HIS A 239 16.81 3.65 -23.39
N VAL A 240 16.81 2.39 -23.02
CA VAL A 240 18.05 1.60 -22.94
C VAL A 240 18.47 1.05 -24.32
N GLU A 241 17.56 0.43 -25.07
CA GLU A 241 17.90 -0.33 -26.27
C GLU A 241 17.97 0.55 -27.52
N ASP A 242 17.05 1.52 -27.66
CA ASP A 242 16.99 2.35 -28.87
C ASP A 242 17.78 3.65 -28.73
N GLU A 243 17.75 4.28 -27.57
CA GLU A 243 18.51 5.51 -27.29
C GLU A 243 19.91 5.24 -26.75
N GLY A 244 20.21 4.00 -26.35
CA GLY A 244 21.50 3.60 -25.81
C GLY A 244 21.86 4.19 -24.46
N MET A 245 20.89 4.66 -23.72
CA MET A 245 21.06 5.29 -22.40
C MET A 245 21.09 4.20 -21.32
N ARG A 246 22.29 3.90 -20.80
CA ARG A 246 22.47 2.87 -19.77
C ARG A 246 22.77 3.51 -18.43
N ASP A 247 21.83 3.34 -17.50
CA ASP A 247 22.03 3.70 -16.12
C ASP A 247 22.86 2.65 -15.37
N CYS A 248 23.48 3.07 -14.27
CA CYS A 248 24.06 2.17 -13.27
C CYS A 248 23.05 1.99 -12.13
N ASP A 249 23.23 0.94 -11.33
CA ASP A 249 22.41 0.75 -10.15
C ASP A 249 22.52 1.96 -9.21
N TYR A 250 21.49 2.12 -8.37
CA TYR A 250 21.43 3.21 -7.40
C TYR A 250 22.66 3.20 -6.49
N ASP A 251 23.25 4.38 -6.31
CA ASP A 251 24.26 4.57 -5.28
C ASP A 251 23.60 4.49 -3.90
N THR A 252 24.22 3.76 -2.97
CA THR A 252 23.70 3.61 -1.61
C THR A 252 23.53 4.95 -0.90
N SER A 253 24.30 5.99 -1.27
CA SER A 253 24.15 7.34 -0.74
C SER A 253 22.77 7.94 -0.98
N LEU A 254 22.04 7.48 -2.02
CA LEU A 254 20.68 7.94 -2.29
C LEU A 254 19.69 7.50 -1.22
N TYR A 255 19.79 6.26 -0.75
CA TYR A 255 18.85 5.71 0.21
C TYR A 255 19.44 5.48 1.62
N ASP A 256 20.69 5.88 1.84
CA ASP A 256 21.33 5.98 3.17
C ASP A 256 21.48 7.44 3.64
N GLY A 257 21.33 8.40 2.73
CA GLY A 257 21.44 9.83 3.00
C GLY A 257 20.19 10.44 3.64
N ALA A 258 20.15 11.78 3.69
CA ALA A 258 19.02 12.51 4.24
C ALA A 258 17.74 12.26 3.42
N PRO A 259 16.59 12.02 4.06
CA PRO A 259 15.30 11.91 3.37
C PRO A 259 14.79 13.28 2.89
N VAL A 260 13.80 13.25 1.99
CA VAL A 260 13.09 14.47 1.57
C VAL A 260 11.91 14.78 2.50
N ILE A 261 11.24 13.76 3.03
CA ILE A 261 10.15 13.89 4.00
C ILE A 261 10.56 13.29 5.33
N GLY A 262 10.89 12.02 5.35
CA GLY A 262 11.30 11.28 6.52
C GLY A 262 11.54 9.80 6.22
N CYS A 263 12.36 9.17 7.04
CA CYS A 263 12.67 7.74 6.95
C CYS A 263 12.68 7.07 8.33
N SER A 264 11.83 7.57 9.24
CA SER A 264 11.78 7.09 10.63
C SER A 264 11.46 5.60 10.75
N PHE A 265 10.78 5.04 9.75
CA PHE A 265 10.23 3.68 9.79
C PHE A 265 10.82 2.73 8.74
N ASP A 266 11.94 3.07 8.11
CA ASP A 266 12.53 2.21 7.07
C ASP A 266 13.03 0.86 7.63
N ALA A 267 13.32 0.79 8.93
CA ALA A 267 13.68 -0.43 9.65
C ALA A 267 12.53 -0.98 10.53
N VAL A 268 11.29 -0.60 10.25
CA VAL A 268 10.13 -1.05 11.02
C VAL A 268 9.98 -2.58 10.98
N ARG A 269 9.61 -3.16 12.12
CA ARG A 269 9.36 -4.59 12.30
C ARG A 269 7.98 -4.81 12.92
N LEU A 270 7.39 -5.95 12.61
CA LEU A 270 6.10 -6.37 13.13
C LEU A 270 6.26 -7.03 14.50
N LEU A 271 5.37 -6.69 15.43
CA LEU A 271 5.19 -7.35 16.72
C LEU A 271 3.74 -7.83 16.84
N ASP A 272 3.54 -9.11 17.03
CA ASP A 272 2.26 -9.73 17.37
C ASP A 272 2.48 -10.98 18.23
N LYS A 273 1.47 -11.84 18.39
CA LYS A 273 1.63 -13.09 19.15
C LYS A 273 2.65 -14.07 18.55
N LYS A 274 2.84 -14.02 17.22
CA LYS A 274 3.77 -14.90 16.51
C LYS A 274 5.17 -14.30 16.40
N GLU A 275 5.26 -12.99 16.19
CA GLU A 275 6.49 -12.26 15.93
C GLU A 275 6.82 -11.34 17.10
N ASN A 276 7.90 -11.63 17.83
CA ASN A 276 8.40 -10.81 18.94
C ASN A 276 9.93 -10.82 19.00
N ASP A 277 10.56 -10.34 17.94
CA ASP A 277 12.02 -10.27 17.86
C ASP A 277 12.62 -9.21 18.79
N ALA A 278 11.81 -8.24 19.22
CA ALA A 278 12.21 -7.24 20.21
C ALA A 278 12.34 -7.78 21.63
N ASN A 279 11.94 -9.03 21.88
CA ASN A 279 11.80 -9.60 23.23
C ASN A 279 10.97 -8.71 24.15
N ALA A 280 9.91 -8.11 23.63
CA ALA A 280 9.00 -7.27 24.40
C ALA A 280 8.26 -8.08 25.46
N ASN A 281 8.02 -7.46 26.62
CA ASN A 281 7.18 -8.05 27.67
C ASN A 281 5.73 -7.62 27.45
N ILE A 282 4.85 -8.61 27.30
CA ILE A 282 3.43 -8.38 27.07
C ILE A 282 2.64 -8.95 28.26
N ASP A 283 1.95 -8.06 28.96
CA ASP A 283 0.87 -8.41 29.87
C ASP A 283 -0.45 -8.11 29.15
N CYS A 284 -1.06 -9.15 28.60
CA CYS A 284 -2.27 -8.97 27.78
C CYS A 284 -3.51 -8.62 28.62
N GLY A 285 -3.43 -8.67 29.95
CA GLY A 285 -4.56 -8.35 30.83
C GLY A 285 -5.82 -9.11 30.41
N GLY A 286 -6.88 -8.37 30.09
CA GLY A 286 -8.14 -8.94 29.61
C GLY A 286 -8.20 -9.23 28.10
N PHE A 287 -7.15 -8.93 27.35
CA PHE A 287 -7.07 -9.17 25.90
C PHE A 287 -6.62 -10.61 25.60
N THR A 288 -7.40 -11.59 26.08
CA THR A 288 -7.04 -13.00 26.09
C THR A 288 -7.57 -13.80 24.91
N GLN A 289 -8.44 -13.20 24.13
CA GLN A 289 -9.10 -13.84 22.99
C GLN A 289 -8.36 -13.53 21.68
N THR A 290 -8.72 -14.23 20.62
CA THR A 290 -8.25 -13.97 19.25
C THR A 290 -9.45 -13.60 18.39
N ASP A 291 -9.37 -12.47 17.70
CA ASP A 291 -10.37 -12.02 16.75
C ASP A 291 -10.16 -12.72 15.41
N THR A 292 -11.22 -13.29 14.86
CA THR A 292 -11.20 -13.97 13.57
C THR A 292 -11.95 -13.21 12.47
N GLU A 293 -12.65 -12.13 12.82
CA GLU A 293 -13.32 -11.23 11.87
C GLU A 293 -12.35 -10.13 11.47
N LEU A 294 -11.60 -10.36 10.39
CA LEU A 294 -10.49 -9.53 9.97
C LEU A 294 -10.63 -9.12 8.50
N GLN A 295 -10.04 -7.96 8.16
CA GLN A 295 -9.77 -7.69 6.75
C GLN A 295 -8.85 -8.75 6.18
N SER A 296 -8.93 -8.94 4.87
CA SER A 296 -8.09 -9.89 4.15
C SER A 296 -7.30 -9.19 3.07
N VAL A 297 -6.11 -9.69 2.80
CA VAL A 297 -5.34 -9.36 1.61
C VAL A 297 -5.58 -10.44 0.56
N GLU A 298 -5.74 -10.02 -0.69
CA GLU A 298 -5.76 -10.92 -1.83
C GLU A 298 -4.36 -10.98 -2.41
N MET A 299 -3.69 -12.10 -2.20
CA MET A 299 -2.25 -12.20 -2.38
C MET A 299 -1.85 -12.67 -3.78
N ASP A 300 -2.66 -13.48 -4.43
CA ASP A 300 -2.33 -14.08 -5.71
C ASP A 300 -3.57 -14.40 -6.56
N LEU A 301 -3.38 -15.21 -7.60
CA LEU A 301 -4.43 -15.62 -8.55
C LEU A 301 -5.37 -16.70 -8.04
N ASP A 302 -5.01 -17.40 -6.99
CA ASP A 302 -5.76 -18.54 -6.49
C ASP A 302 -7.02 -18.15 -5.70
N LEU A 303 -7.34 -16.86 -5.64
CA LEU A 303 -8.47 -16.30 -4.90
C LEU A 303 -8.39 -16.58 -3.39
N VAL A 304 -7.22 -16.91 -2.90
CA VAL A 304 -7.00 -17.15 -1.48
C VAL A 304 -6.92 -15.82 -0.76
N GLN A 305 -7.89 -15.57 0.06
CA GLN A 305 -7.89 -14.42 0.95
C GLN A 305 -7.14 -14.79 2.23
N THR A 306 -6.09 -14.05 2.53
CA THR A 306 -5.32 -14.21 3.76
C THR A 306 -5.74 -13.14 4.75
N PRO A 307 -6.18 -13.52 5.96
CA PRO A 307 -6.56 -12.53 6.96
C PRO A 307 -5.35 -11.69 7.41
N GLU A 308 -5.58 -10.39 7.55
CA GLU A 308 -4.60 -9.46 8.07
C GLU A 308 -4.52 -9.54 9.60
N PHE A 309 -3.32 -9.68 10.11
CA PHE A 309 -3.05 -9.72 11.56
C PHE A 309 -3.84 -10.81 12.32
N PRO A 310 -3.73 -12.08 11.91
CA PRO A 310 -4.48 -13.16 12.58
C PRO A 310 -3.95 -13.50 13.99
N TYR A 311 -2.75 -13.03 14.33
CA TYR A 311 -2.10 -13.29 15.63
C TYR A 311 -2.30 -12.12 16.59
N ASN A 312 -3.56 -11.70 16.74
CA ASN A 312 -3.98 -10.53 17.50
C ASN A 312 -4.38 -10.83 18.94
N TRP A 313 -4.68 -9.75 19.67
CA TRP A 313 -5.19 -9.80 21.06
C TRP A 313 -6.56 -9.14 21.12
N MET A 314 -7.58 -9.88 21.46
CA MET A 314 -8.94 -9.37 21.59
C MET A 314 -9.39 -9.39 23.06
N TYR A 315 -9.88 -8.24 23.49
CA TYR A 315 -10.67 -8.10 24.71
C TYR A 315 -12.13 -8.41 24.39
N ASP A 316 -12.74 -9.29 25.20
CA ASP A 316 -14.17 -9.57 25.14
C ASP A 316 -14.77 -9.38 26.54
N GLY A 317 -15.56 -8.32 26.70
CA GLY A 317 -16.14 -7.95 27.99
C GLY A 317 -17.09 -8.98 28.57
N SER A 318 -17.62 -9.90 27.74
CA SER A 318 -18.50 -11.00 28.19
C SER A 318 -17.76 -12.12 28.92
N VAL A 319 -16.43 -12.22 28.72
CA VAL A 319 -15.57 -13.29 29.29
C VAL A 319 -14.39 -12.75 30.11
N CYS A 320 -14.28 -11.44 30.24
CA CYS A 320 -13.16 -10.78 30.93
C CYS A 320 -13.26 -10.87 32.44
N ASP A 321 -12.16 -11.19 33.12
CA ASP A 321 -12.02 -11.26 34.59
C ASP A 321 -11.69 -9.89 35.23
N GLN A 322 -12.26 -8.78 34.76
CA GLN A 322 -12.06 -7.42 35.27
C GLN A 322 -10.64 -6.83 35.06
N LEU A 323 -9.89 -7.38 34.11
CA LEU A 323 -8.62 -6.81 33.64
C LEU A 323 -8.86 -6.00 32.39
N TYR A 324 -9.10 -4.72 32.50
CA TYR A 324 -9.54 -3.84 31.42
C TYR A 324 -8.38 -3.19 30.67
N TYR A 325 -7.22 -3.85 30.64
CA TYR A 325 -6.00 -3.30 30.08
C TYR A 325 -5.19 -4.32 29.28
N PHE A 326 -4.33 -3.79 28.43
CA PHE A 326 -3.20 -4.45 27.79
C PHE A 326 -1.95 -3.61 28.07
N GLU A 327 -0.84 -4.23 28.42
CA GLU A 327 0.41 -3.53 28.68
C GLU A 327 1.57 -4.15 27.89
N LEU A 328 2.31 -3.28 27.20
CA LEU A 328 3.51 -3.62 26.41
C LEU A 328 4.71 -2.88 26.99
N LYS A 329 5.79 -3.62 27.31
CA LYS A 329 7.09 -3.05 27.65
C LYS A 329 8.08 -3.41 26.54
N ILE A 330 8.62 -2.41 25.88
CA ILE A 330 9.45 -2.57 24.69
C ILE A 330 10.56 -1.54 24.66
N ALA A 331 11.75 -1.97 24.22
CA ALA A 331 12.86 -1.06 23.90
C ALA A 331 12.78 -0.70 22.41
N CYS A 332 12.43 0.54 22.12
CA CYS A 332 12.32 1.04 20.77
C CYS A 332 12.34 2.57 20.74
N ARG A 333 12.52 3.18 19.59
CA ARG A 333 12.41 4.63 19.41
C ARG A 333 11.10 5.08 18.76
N ALA A 334 10.42 4.19 18.02
CA ALA A 334 9.15 4.51 17.38
C ALA A 334 8.19 3.32 17.49
N LEU A 335 6.92 3.63 17.66
CA LEU A 335 5.88 2.62 17.83
C LEU A 335 4.56 3.05 17.18
N VAL A 336 4.00 2.13 16.40
CA VAL A 336 2.66 2.21 15.82
C VAL A 336 1.85 1.04 16.36
N VAL A 337 0.65 1.29 16.89
CA VAL A 337 -0.30 0.22 17.19
C VAL A 337 -1.25 0.03 16.02
N VAL A 338 -1.52 -1.22 15.69
CA VAL A 338 -2.53 -1.57 14.67
C VAL A 338 -3.76 -2.08 15.40
N VAL A 339 -4.89 -1.44 15.16
CA VAL A 339 -6.17 -1.72 15.82
C VAL A 339 -7.25 -2.02 14.80
N LYS A 340 -8.33 -2.67 15.26
CA LYS A 340 -9.48 -2.99 14.40
C LYS A 340 -10.59 -1.98 14.58
N ASP A 341 -10.92 -1.27 13.51
CA ASP A 341 -12.17 -0.52 13.40
C ASP A 341 -13.33 -1.44 13.08
N SER A 342 -14.53 -1.04 13.46
CA SER A 342 -15.75 -1.81 13.22
C SER A 342 -16.98 -0.92 13.25
N GLY A 343 -17.98 -1.25 12.44
CA GLY A 343 -19.31 -0.63 12.49
C GLY A 343 -20.28 -1.31 13.46
N GLU A 344 -19.84 -2.38 14.16
CA GLU A 344 -20.66 -3.11 15.11
C GLU A 344 -20.93 -2.29 16.39
N VAL A 345 -22.04 -2.58 17.06
CA VAL A 345 -22.44 -1.83 18.27
C VAL A 345 -21.71 -2.25 19.54
N ASP A 346 -21.13 -3.45 19.53
CA ASP A 346 -20.50 -4.07 20.69
C ASP A 346 -18.97 -3.91 20.73
N VAL A 347 -18.47 -2.84 20.13
CA VAL A 347 -17.04 -2.52 20.14
C VAL A 347 -16.71 -1.36 21.04
N ALA A 348 -15.62 -1.51 21.78
CA ALA A 348 -15.21 -0.62 22.85
C ALA A 348 -14.20 0.43 22.37
N LYS A 349 -14.27 1.62 22.98
CA LYS A 349 -13.19 2.60 22.98
C LYS A 349 -12.08 2.18 23.94
N ALA A 350 -10.87 2.56 23.62
CA ALA A 350 -9.72 2.34 24.49
C ALA A 350 -8.81 3.58 24.53
N ASP A 351 -8.33 3.90 25.74
CA ASP A 351 -7.36 4.97 25.96
C ASP A 351 -5.94 4.40 25.89
N ILE A 352 -5.06 5.10 25.22
CA ILE A 352 -3.67 4.69 25.02
C ILE A 352 -2.76 5.63 25.80
N TYR A 353 -1.88 5.02 26.61
CA TYR A 353 -0.88 5.71 27.41
C TYR A 353 0.53 5.23 27.04
N ALA A 354 1.47 6.13 27.01
CA ALA A 354 2.90 5.83 26.86
C ALA A 354 3.66 6.43 28.05
N ASP A 355 4.39 5.58 28.78
CA ASP A 355 5.15 5.95 29.98
C ASP A 355 4.32 6.72 31.01
N GLY A 356 3.07 6.32 31.19
CA GLY A 356 2.11 6.91 32.11
C GLY A 356 1.40 8.16 31.61
N ALA A 357 1.77 8.70 30.44
CA ALA A 357 1.13 9.86 29.85
C ALA A 357 0.08 9.45 28.80
N TYR A 358 -1.09 10.09 28.85
CA TYR A 358 -2.13 9.90 27.85
C TYR A 358 -1.64 10.35 26.47
N VAL A 359 -1.84 9.49 25.48
CA VAL A 359 -1.48 9.76 24.08
C VAL A 359 -2.71 10.07 23.25
N ARG A 360 -3.65 9.14 23.20
CA ARG A 360 -4.86 9.23 22.39
C ARG A 360 -5.92 8.21 22.82
N THR A 361 -7.13 8.39 22.34
CA THR A 361 -8.22 7.42 22.47
C THR A 361 -8.49 6.77 21.13
N PHE A 362 -8.55 5.45 21.11
CA PHE A 362 -9.00 4.68 19.96
C PHE A 362 -10.52 4.51 20.02
N ASP A 363 -11.21 4.98 18.98
CA ASP A 363 -12.64 4.79 18.79
C ASP A 363 -12.89 3.97 17.50
N PRO A 364 -13.31 2.68 17.63
CA PRO A 364 -13.53 1.82 16.48
C PRO A 364 -14.63 2.31 15.52
N HIS A 365 -15.54 3.18 16.00
CA HIS A 365 -16.65 3.70 15.21
C HIS A 365 -16.29 4.93 14.38
N GLU A 366 -15.14 5.53 14.57
CA GLU A 366 -14.74 6.74 13.84
C GLU A 366 -14.67 6.51 12.34
N ILE A 367 -14.14 5.38 11.91
CA ILE A 367 -14.16 4.94 10.51
C ILE A 367 -15.47 4.19 10.18
N GLY A 368 -15.99 3.40 11.10
CA GLY A 368 -17.33 2.84 11.04
C GLY A 368 -17.52 1.60 10.16
N TRP A 369 -16.43 0.91 9.80
CA TRP A 369 -16.44 -0.35 9.07
C TRP A 369 -15.21 -1.19 9.44
N LEU A 370 -15.21 -2.46 9.03
CA LEU A 370 -14.11 -3.39 9.30
C LEU A 370 -12.83 -2.91 8.61
N HIS A 371 -11.90 -2.39 9.38
CA HIS A 371 -10.70 -1.73 8.89
C HIS A 371 -9.51 -1.95 9.81
N THR A 372 -8.37 -2.25 9.21
CA THR A 372 -7.09 -2.42 9.87
C THR A 372 -6.42 -1.06 9.98
N ASN A 373 -6.38 -0.49 11.18
CA ASN A 373 -6.05 0.91 11.41
C ASN A 373 -4.72 1.09 12.15
N PRO A 374 -3.68 1.63 11.50
CA PRO A 374 -2.43 1.97 12.15
C PRO A 374 -2.56 3.32 12.88
N LEU A 375 -2.14 3.37 14.14
CA LEU A 375 -2.14 4.57 14.97
C LEU A 375 -0.74 4.84 15.51
N LEU A 376 -0.17 5.99 15.19
CA LEU A 376 1.14 6.40 15.70
C LEU A 376 1.05 6.65 17.22
N ILE A 377 1.94 6.04 17.98
CA ILE A 377 2.06 6.24 19.42
C ILE A 377 3.17 7.23 19.73
N PHE A 378 4.37 6.96 19.25
CA PHE A 378 5.50 7.88 19.35
C PHE A 378 6.53 7.62 18.23
N ASP A 379 7.30 8.66 17.91
CA ASP A 379 8.46 8.62 17.04
C ASP A 379 9.55 9.51 17.67
N GLU A 380 10.54 8.90 18.30
CA GLU A 380 11.59 9.57 19.04
C GLU A 380 12.93 9.46 18.30
N ALA A 381 13.88 10.33 18.66
CA ALA A 381 15.20 10.34 18.03
C ALA A 381 16.06 9.15 18.44
N GLU A 382 15.90 8.67 19.66
CA GLU A 382 16.72 7.61 20.26
C GLU A 382 15.85 6.50 20.84
N SER A 383 16.37 5.28 20.81
CA SER A 383 15.75 4.12 21.43
C SER A 383 15.81 4.22 22.95
N GLY A 384 14.75 3.76 23.59
CA GLY A 384 14.64 3.66 25.03
C GLY A 384 13.57 2.67 25.42
N GLU A 385 13.55 2.28 26.71
CA GLU A 385 12.48 1.44 27.23
C GLU A 385 11.22 2.26 27.44
N HIS A 386 10.10 1.73 26.89
CA HIS A 386 8.78 2.34 27.00
C HIS A 386 7.77 1.34 27.52
N THR A 387 6.81 1.84 28.29
CA THR A 387 5.64 1.10 28.72
C THR A 387 4.42 1.71 28.05
N VAL A 388 3.75 0.92 27.20
CA VAL A 388 2.51 1.32 26.55
C VAL A 388 1.35 0.56 27.15
N ARG A 389 0.34 1.29 27.61
CA ARG A 389 -0.84 0.73 28.24
C ARG A 389 -2.07 1.14 27.44
N ILE A 390 -2.90 0.17 27.12
CA ILE A 390 -4.17 0.35 26.41
C ILE A 390 -5.28 -0.09 27.37
N GLU A 391 -6.16 0.84 27.72
CA GLU A 391 -7.22 0.63 28.70
C GLU A 391 -8.60 0.78 28.06
N ILE A 392 -9.48 -0.18 28.30
CA ILE A 392 -10.88 -0.06 27.88
C ILE A 392 -11.53 1.08 28.68
N THR A 393 -12.24 1.96 27.98
CA THR A 393 -12.96 3.05 28.66
C THR A 393 -14.04 2.49 29.59
N PRO A 394 -14.31 3.14 30.75
CA PRO A 394 -15.19 2.58 31.79
C PRO A 394 -16.61 2.21 31.30
N ASP A 395 -17.16 2.98 30.36
CA ASP A 395 -18.53 2.74 29.86
C ASP A 395 -18.63 1.59 28.85
N ASP A 396 -17.47 1.09 28.37
CA ASP A 396 -17.40 0.09 27.29
C ASP A 396 -16.87 -1.28 27.74
N ARG A 397 -16.76 -1.50 29.04
CA ARG A 397 -16.13 -2.71 29.60
C ARG A 397 -16.86 -4.02 29.28
N ASP A 398 -18.12 -3.94 28.89
CA ASP A 398 -18.93 -5.08 28.43
C ASP A 398 -18.80 -5.39 26.94
N LYS A 399 -18.02 -4.58 26.20
CA LYS A 399 -17.85 -4.68 24.74
C LYS A 399 -16.53 -5.35 24.36
N LYS A 400 -16.21 -5.33 23.07
CA LYS A 400 -15.01 -5.95 22.50
C LYS A 400 -14.04 -4.90 21.98
N CYS A 401 -12.74 -5.21 22.05
CA CYS A 401 -11.68 -4.38 21.46
C CYS A 401 -10.55 -5.28 21.00
N THR A 402 -10.03 -5.04 19.80
CA THR A 402 -8.96 -5.85 19.23
C THR A 402 -7.73 -5.00 18.94
N ILE A 403 -6.60 -5.40 19.52
CA ILE A 403 -5.27 -4.96 19.15
C ILE A 403 -4.73 -5.97 18.15
N LEU A 404 -4.53 -5.54 16.90
CA LEU A 404 -4.11 -6.42 15.81
C LEU A 404 -2.61 -6.74 15.88
N GLY A 405 -1.80 -5.75 16.22
CA GLY A 405 -0.37 -5.88 16.33
C GLY A 405 0.30 -4.53 16.51
N PHE A 406 1.62 -4.51 16.37
CA PHE A 406 2.43 -3.29 16.46
C PHE A 406 3.47 -3.26 15.36
N GLY A 407 3.82 -2.04 14.93
CA GLY A 407 5.05 -1.78 14.18
C GLY A 407 6.01 -1.01 15.08
N TYR A 408 7.25 -1.44 15.16
CA TYR A 408 8.26 -0.79 16.00
C TYR A 408 9.58 -0.61 15.28
N VAL A 409 10.33 0.38 15.70
CA VAL A 409 11.72 0.63 15.26
C VAL A 409 12.61 0.67 16.48
N GLU A 410 13.67 -0.13 16.49
CA GLU A 410 14.67 -0.18 17.57
C GLU A 410 15.54 1.08 17.65
#